data_020386bbf2f0c2bada45d8cb1b1c803c
#
_entry.id   020386bbf2f0c2bada45d8cb1b1c803c
#
_cell.length_a   1.000
_cell.length_b   1.000
_cell.length_c   1.000
_cell.angle_alpha   90.00
_cell.angle_beta   90.00
_cell.angle_gamma   90.00
#
_symmetry.space_group_name_H-M   'P 1'
#
loop_
_entity.id
_entity.type
_entity.pdbx_description
1 polymer ?
#
loop_
_entity_poly.entity_id
_entity_poly.type
_entity_poly.pdbx_seq_one_letter_code
_entity_poly.pdbx_strand_id
1 'polypeptide(L)'
;MARQDEFTLSCPIPISQYPQILLAHGGGGKLMHQLIEKIFGAAFANEYLNERHDGAALTLNGAKLAFTTDSYVVRPLFFPGGDIGKLAVYGTVNDLAMCGARPLFLSAGFILEEGLPMETLWKIVQSMRAAAQQAHVQIVTGDTKVVDKGKGDGIFINTAGIGIIEHDLAISPKSVRPGDLILLNGDVGRHGIAIMAVREGLSFESAIESDCAPLAEVVLKLIEAGIELHCLRDLTRGGLASTLNEIAQTAQVHITIDESAVPVREDVQGACEILGLDPLYVANEGRFIAFVAPQDAERALEILRTFSSEATLIGRVLAEPRGLVTLTSRIGVQRILDMLSGEQLPRIC
;
A
#
# COMPACT_ATOMS: atom_id res chain seq x y z
N MET A 1 5.77 -41.50 -6.37
CA MET A 1 7.17 -41.05 -6.25
C MET A 1 7.17 -39.54 -6.48
N ALA A 2 7.11 -38.76 -5.41
CA ALA A 2 7.23 -37.31 -5.48
C ALA A 2 8.70 -36.98 -5.77
N ARG A 3 8.96 -36.19 -6.82
CA ARG A 3 10.28 -35.60 -7.05
C ARG A 3 10.58 -34.68 -5.88
N GLN A 4 11.60 -35.00 -5.10
CA GLN A 4 12.29 -34.02 -4.24
C GLN A 4 12.97 -33.04 -5.18
N ASP A 5 12.46 -31.82 -5.25
CA ASP A 5 13.18 -30.71 -5.87
C ASP A 5 14.46 -30.49 -5.08
N GLU A 6 15.61 -30.75 -5.70
CA GLU A 6 16.91 -30.46 -5.12
C GLU A 6 16.98 -28.95 -4.87
N PHE A 7 17.06 -28.55 -3.60
CA PHE A 7 17.33 -27.19 -3.17
C PHE A 7 18.72 -26.78 -3.67
N THR A 8 18.75 -26.05 -4.80
CA THR A 8 20.00 -25.48 -5.31
C THR A 8 20.41 -24.31 -4.43
N LEU A 9 21.56 -24.39 -3.77
CA LEU A 9 22.17 -23.33 -2.94
C LEU A 9 22.58 -22.06 -3.74
N SER A 10 22.32 -22.00 -5.04
CA SER A 10 22.61 -20.82 -5.84
C SER A 10 21.48 -19.79 -5.73
N CYS A 11 21.81 -18.61 -5.24
CA CYS A 11 20.87 -17.47 -5.20
C CYS A 11 20.31 -17.18 -6.61
N PRO A 12 18.98 -17.15 -6.84
CA PRO A 12 18.39 -16.95 -8.14
C PRO A 12 18.50 -15.49 -8.67
N ILE A 13 18.93 -14.56 -7.82
CA ILE A 13 19.25 -13.19 -8.24
C ILE A 13 20.69 -13.15 -8.79
N PRO A 14 20.98 -12.37 -9.83
CA PRO A 14 22.34 -12.20 -10.30
C PRO A 14 23.19 -11.45 -9.27
N ILE A 15 23.79 -12.19 -8.33
CA ILE A 15 24.66 -11.68 -7.25
C ILE A 15 25.80 -10.82 -7.83
N SER A 16 26.19 -11.07 -9.07
CA SER A 16 27.20 -10.27 -9.77
C SER A 16 26.78 -8.81 -10.00
N GLN A 17 25.47 -8.53 -10.08
CA GLN A 17 24.94 -7.17 -10.25
C GLN A 17 24.67 -6.50 -8.89
N TYR A 18 24.14 -7.25 -7.93
CA TYR A 18 23.75 -6.75 -6.61
C TYR A 18 24.18 -7.74 -5.53
N PRO A 19 25.45 -7.68 -5.09
CA PRO A 19 25.98 -8.63 -4.10
C PRO A 19 25.46 -8.37 -2.67
N GLN A 20 24.83 -7.22 -2.45
CA GLN A 20 24.30 -6.79 -1.15
C GLN A 20 22.93 -6.16 -1.30
N ILE A 21 22.16 -6.13 -0.20
CA ILE A 21 20.89 -5.41 -0.14
C ILE A 21 21.16 -3.91 -0.22
N LEU A 22 20.41 -3.24 -1.11
CA LEU A 22 20.38 -1.79 -1.29
C LEU A 22 19.05 -1.24 -0.75
N LEU A 23 19.00 0.04 -0.41
CA LEU A 23 17.75 0.71 -0.02
C LEU A 23 16.66 0.55 -1.07
N ALA A 24 17.01 0.60 -2.35
CA ALA A 24 16.09 0.40 -3.47
C ALA A 24 15.37 -0.97 -3.50
N HIS A 25 15.87 -1.98 -2.77
CA HIS A 25 15.15 -3.25 -2.58
C HIS A 25 13.96 -3.13 -1.63
N GLY A 26 13.77 -1.98 -0.96
CA GLY A 26 12.62 -1.69 -0.10
C GLY A 26 11.66 -0.61 -0.65
N GLY A 27 11.91 -0.06 -1.83
CA GLY A 27 11.26 1.15 -2.33
C GLY A 27 9.98 0.95 -3.17
N GLY A 28 9.42 -0.27 -3.28
CA GLY A 28 8.20 -0.52 -4.06
C GLY A 28 8.39 -0.52 -5.59
N GLY A 29 9.66 -0.58 -6.09
CA GLY A 29 9.98 -0.58 -7.51
C GLY A 29 10.50 -1.94 -8.03
N LYS A 30 11.06 -1.94 -9.25
CA LYS A 30 11.54 -3.14 -9.96
C LYS A 30 12.49 -4.03 -9.13
N LEU A 31 13.40 -3.44 -8.34
CA LEU A 31 14.35 -4.20 -7.52
C LEU A 31 13.66 -4.94 -6.36
N MET A 32 12.68 -4.30 -5.71
CA MET A 32 11.88 -4.96 -4.67
C MET A 32 11.08 -6.13 -5.24
N HIS A 33 10.44 -5.95 -6.39
CA HIS A 33 9.72 -7.03 -7.08
C HIS A 33 10.62 -8.21 -7.40
N GLN A 34 11.82 -7.96 -7.92
CA GLN A 34 12.79 -9.03 -8.21
C GLN A 34 13.22 -9.76 -6.93
N LEU A 35 13.43 -9.03 -5.83
CA LEU A 35 13.75 -9.63 -4.53
C LEU A 35 12.61 -10.55 -4.05
N ILE A 36 11.37 -10.04 -4.08
CA ILE A 36 10.19 -10.79 -3.64
C ILE A 36 9.98 -12.02 -4.52
N GLU A 37 9.97 -11.89 -5.84
CA GLU A 37 9.69 -12.99 -6.74
C GLU A 37 10.77 -14.07 -6.73
N LYS A 38 12.05 -13.65 -6.80
CA LYS A 38 13.17 -14.58 -7.02
C LYS A 38 13.71 -15.20 -5.74
N ILE A 39 13.56 -14.53 -4.60
CA ILE A 39 14.04 -15.07 -3.31
C ILE A 39 12.87 -15.56 -2.48
N PHE A 40 11.99 -14.66 -2.04
CA PHE A 40 10.92 -15.02 -1.10
C PHE A 40 9.84 -15.88 -1.78
N GLY A 41 9.38 -15.49 -2.96
CA GLY A 41 8.40 -16.24 -3.72
C GLY A 41 8.91 -17.63 -4.10
N ALA A 42 10.18 -17.76 -4.51
CA ALA A 42 10.78 -19.06 -4.82
C ALA A 42 10.94 -19.95 -3.57
N ALA A 43 11.28 -19.36 -2.41
CA ALA A 43 11.50 -20.11 -1.18
C ALA A 43 10.20 -20.50 -0.46
N PHE A 44 9.17 -19.64 -0.52
CA PHE A 44 7.94 -19.75 0.25
C PHE A 44 6.70 -19.97 -0.63
N ALA A 45 6.88 -20.37 -1.91
CA ALA A 45 5.80 -20.56 -2.88
C ALA A 45 4.63 -21.38 -2.30
N ASN A 46 3.44 -20.81 -2.32
CA ASN A 46 2.19 -21.47 -1.97
C ASN A 46 1.02 -20.75 -2.64
N GLU A 47 -0.18 -21.33 -2.58
CA GLU A 47 -1.36 -20.81 -3.23
C GLU A 47 -1.73 -19.37 -2.77
N TYR A 48 -1.53 -19.05 -1.49
CA TYR A 48 -1.86 -17.74 -0.92
C TYR A 48 -0.90 -16.63 -1.40
N LEU A 49 0.41 -16.87 -1.36
CA LEU A 49 1.40 -15.92 -1.87
C LEU A 49 1.28 -15.68 -3.38
N ASN A 50 0.79 -16.66 -4.13
CA ASN A 50 0.59 -16.55 -5.57
C ASN A 50 -0.59 -15.64 -5.95
N GLU A 51 -1.43 -15.23 -5.00
CA GLU A 51 -2.49 -14.22 -5.22
C GLU A 51 -1.92 -12.80 -5.38
N ARG A 52 -0.74 -12.51 -4.84
CA ARG A 52 -0.06 -11.20 -4.91
C ARG A 52 -0.97 -10.05 -4.45
N HIS A 53 -1.72 -10.29 -3.39
CA HIS A 53 -2.62 -9.33 -2.77
C HIS A 53 -1.98 -8.73 -1.50
N ASP A 54 -2.56 -7.65 -0.94
CA ASP A 54 -2.09 -6.98 0.27
C ASP A 54 -2.15 -7.86 1.51
N GLY A 55 -3.04 -8.86 1.52
CA GLY A 55 -3.12 -9.88 2.57
C GLY A 55 -3.50 -11.25 2.02
N ALA A 56 -3.37 -12.27 2.84
CA ALA A 56 -3.78 -13.63 2.53
C ALA A 56 -5.23 -13.87 2.96
N ALA A 57 -6.11 -14.25 2.02
CA ALA A 57 -7.46 -14.71 2.31
C ALA A 57 -7.44 -16.21 2.60
N LEU A 58 -7.85 -16.60 3.82
CA LEU A 58 -7.77 -17.95 4.34
C LEU A 58 -9.17 -18.50 4.63
N THR A 59 -9.38 -19.80 4.41
CA THR A 59 -10.60 -20.48 4.87
C THR A 59 -10.25 -21.45 5.98
N LEU A 60 -10.80 -21.23 7.18
CA LEU A 60 -10.56 -22.06 8.34
C LEU A 60 -11.90 -22.49 8.96
N ASN A 61 -12.22 -23.78 8.89
CA ASN A 61 -13.46 -24.35 9.42
C ASN A 61 -14.75 -23.62 8.95
N GLY A 62 -14.76 -23.19 7.68
CA GLY A 62 -15.88 -22.47 7.07
C GLY A 62 -15.89 -20.95 7.31
N ALA A 63 -15.02 -20.41 8.16
CA ALA A 63 -14.81 -18.98 8.29
C ALA A 63 -13.81 -18.50 7.25
N LYS A 64 -14.10 -17.38 6.57
CA LYS A 64 -13.18 -16.70 5.67
C LYS A 64 -12.46 -15.59 6.45
N LEU A 65 -11.15 -15.65 6.48
CA LEU A 65 -10.30 -14.72 7.23
C LEU A 65 -9.33 -14.04 6.28
N ALA A 66 -8.95 -12.80 6.59
CA ALA A 66 -7.78 -12.15 6.02
C ALA A 66 -6.68 -12.08 7.09
N PHE A 67 -5.43 -12.27 6.65
CA PHE A 67 -4.22 -12.15 7.47
C PHE A 67 -3.16 -11.38 6.71
N THR A 68 -2.55 -10.39 7.36
CA THR A 68 -1.43 -9.63 6.82
C THR A 68 -0.41 -9.28 7.88
N THR A 69 0.77 -8.85 7.46
CA THR A 69 1.82 -8.30 8.33
C THR A 69 2.61 -7.23 7.59
N ASP A 70 2.93 -6.14 8.30
CA ASP A 70 3.74 -5.07 7.75
C ASP A 70 4.74 -4.53 8.77
N SER A 71 5.82 -3.91 8.29
CA SER A 71 6.93 -3.39 9.09
C SER A 71 7.18 -1.92 8.78
N TYR A 72 7.25 -1.10 9.81
CA TYR A 72 7.31 0.35 9.72
C TYR A 72 8.67 0.86 10.16
N VAL A 73 9.30 1.62 9.26
CA VAL A 73 10.68 2.14 9.41
C VAL A 73 10.77 3.62 9.02
N VAL A 74 9.66 4.35 9.09
CA VAL A 74 9.55 5.75 8.66
C VAL A 74 10.50 6.67 9.43
N ARG A 75 11.08 7.63 8.74
CA ARG A 75 11.84 8.72 9.31
C ARG A 75 11.49 10.05 8.63
N PRO A 76 11.13 11.11 9.39
CA PRO A 76 11.06 11.20 10.85
C PRO A 76 9.94 10.37 11.48
N LEU A 77 10.03 10.07 12.78
CA LEU A 77 9.02 9.30 13.52
C LEU A 77 7.68 10.03 13.65
N PHE A 78 7.72 11.37 13.67
CA PHE A 78 6.55 12.27 13.71
C PHE A 78 6.61 13.19 12.50
N PHE A 79 5.50 13.37 11.83
CA PHE A 79 5.38 14.17 10.62
C PHE A 79 3.98 14.84 10.55
N PRO A 80 3.78 15.86 9.74
CA PRO A 80 2.47 16.48 9.59
C PRO A 80 1.41 15.46 9.18
N GLY A 81 0.33 15.35 9.95
CA GLY A 81 -0.78 14.44 9.74
C GLY A 81 -0.61 13.05 10.35
N GLY A 82 0.58 12.67 10.89
CA GLY A 82 0.79 11.35 11.47
C GLY A 82 2.09 11.12 12.20
N ASP A 83 2.31 9.86 12.53
CA ASP A 83 3.52 9.34 13.17
C ASP A 83 3.64 7.83 12.90
N ILE A 84 4.79 7.24 13.22
CA ILE A 84 5.05 5.80 13.02
C ILE A 84 4.00 4.89 13.71
N GLY A 85 3.46 5.32 14.87
CA GLY A 85 2.44 4.54 15.59
C GLY A 85 1.10 4.52 14.86
N LYS A 86 0.69 5.66 14.29
CA LYS A 86 -0.51 5.76 13.46
C LYS A 86 -0.39 4.93 12.19
N LEU A 87 0.77 5.02 11.50
CA LEU A 87 1.07 4.20 10.34
C LEU A 87 0.99 2.71 10.66
N ALA A 88 1.62 2.27 11.77
CA ALA A 88 1.68 0.87 12.16
C ALA A 88 0.31 0.24 12.42
N VAL A 89 -0.69 1.04 12.78
CA VAL A 89 -2.06 0.56 12.92
C VAL A 89 -2.80 0.62 11.60
N TYR A 90 -2.78 1.77 10.93
CA TYR A 90 -3.62 1.98 9.75
C TYR A 90 -3.15 1.16 8.55
N GLY A 91 -1.84 1.05 8.30
CA GLY A 91 -1.36 0.27 7.17
C GLY A 91 -1.83 -1.19 7.23
N THR A 92 -1.63 -1.86 8.36
CA THR A 92 -2.10 -3.25 8.54
C THR A 92 -3.64 -3.37 8.48
N VAL A 93 -4.38 -2.38 9.02
CA VAL A 93 -5.85 -2.32 8.91
C VAL A 93 -6.28 -2.14 7.45
N ASN A 94 -5.56 -1.32 6.69
CA ASN A 94 -5.85 -1.04 5.28
C ASN A 94 -5.60 -2.27 4.41
N ASP A 95 -4.52 -3.01 4.64
CA ASP A 95 -4.28 -4.29 3.95
C ASP A 95 -5.43 -5.29 4.15
N LEU A 96 -5.91 -5.43 5.40
CA LEU A 96 -7.06 -6.28 5.69
C LEU A 96 -8.31 -5.78 4.95
N ALA A 97 -8.51 -4.46 4.90
CA ALA A 97 -9.62 -3.86 4.16
C ALA A 97 -9.51 -4.09 2.65
N MET A 98 -8.30 -4.05 2.08
CA MET A 98 -8.10 -4.36 0.65
C MET A 98 -8.48 -5.80 0.31
N CYS A 99 -8.39 -6.73 1.27
CA CYS A 99 -8.94 -8.09 1.15
C CYS A 99 -10.48 -8.16 1.30
N GLY A 100 -11.16 -7.02 1.46
CA GLY A 100 -12.60 -6.95 1.76
C GLY A 100 -12.96 -7.37 3.19
N ALA A 101 -12.00 -7.51 4.08
CA ALA A 101 -12.22 -7.98 5.44
C ALA A 101 -12.57 -6.83 6.39
N ARG A 102 -13.38 -7.14 7.41
CA ARG A 102 -13.52 -6.32 8.60
C ARG A 102 -12.37 -6.62 9.55
N PRO A 103 -11.44 -5.67 9.80
CA PRO A 103 -10.33 -5.86 10.73
C PRO A 103 -10.84 -6.11 12.15
N LEU A 104 -10.16 -6.99 12.89
CA LEU A 104 -10.56 -7.37 14.26
C LEU A 104 -9.43 -7.17 15.27
N PHE A 105 -8.30 -7.83 15.04
CA PHE A 105 -7.21 -7.92 15.99
C PHE A 105 -5.87 -7.64 15.33
N LEU A 106 -4.99 -6.98 16.08
CA LEU A 106 -3.60 -6.75 15.71
C LEU A 106 -2.66 -7.34 16.77
N SER A 107 -1.48 -7.76 16.32
CA SER A 107 -0.30 -7.86 17.15
C SER A 107 0.60 -6.64 16.93
N ALA A 108 1.48 -6.31 17.90
CA ALA A 108 2.47 -5.25 17.76
C ALA A 108 3.82 -5.68 18.29
N GLY A 109 4.82 -5.79 17.42
CA GLY A 109 6.21 -6.06 17.76
C GLY A 109 7.02 -4.76 17.71
N PHE A 110 7.89 -4.56 18.71
CA PHE A 110 8.74 -3.37 18.81
C PHE A 110 10.22 -3.77 18.82
N ILE A 111 11.03 -3.14 17.97
CA ILE A 111 12.49 -3.16 18.08
C ILE A 111 12.92 -1.74 18.46
N LEU A 112 13.38 -1.57 19.70
CA LEU A 112 13.76 -0.28 20.28
C LEU A 112 15.27 -0.17 20.31
N GLU A 113 15.80 1.00 20.01
CA GLU A 113 17.22 1.28 20.17
C GLU A 113 17.49 1.85 21.57
N GLU A 114 18.55 1.38 22.21
CA GLU A 114 19.03 1.93 23.47
C GLU A 114 19.27 3.44 23.35
N GLY A 115 18.66 4.21 24.26
CA GLY A 115 18.70 5.67 24.24
C GLY A 115 17.48 6.34 23.63
N LEU A 116 16.51 5.60 23.07
CA LEU A 116 15.21 6.15 22.68
C LEU A 116 14.54 6.77 23.92
N PRO A 117 14.14 8.07 23.90
CA PRO A 117 13.47 8.70 25.05
C PRO A 117 12.13 8.00 25.37
N MET A 118 11.90 7.69 26.64
CA MET A 118 10.65 7.07 27.11
C MET A 118 9.42 7.92 26.75
N GLU A 119 9.54 9.23 26.74
CA GLU A 119 8.48 10.14 26.32
C GLU A 119 8.11 9.97 24.84
N THR A 120 9.11 9.76 23.98
CA THR A 120 8.91 9.49 22.56
C THR A 120 8.17 8.16 22.37
N LEU A 121 8.60 7.10 23.04
CA LEU A 121 7.92 5.81 23.01
C LEU A 121 6.47 5.95 23.50
N TRP A 122 6.26 6.68 24.60
CA TRP A 122 4.92 6.90 25.15
C TRP A 122 3.99 7.61 24.16
N LYS A 123 4.46 8.67 23.50
CA LYS A 123 3.69 9.37 22.45
C LYS A 123 3.28 8.44 21.31
N ILE A 124 4.21 7.61 20.84
CA ILE A 124 3.93 6.62 19.77
C ILE A 124 2.87 5.62 20.21
N VAL A 125 3.00 5.05 21.41
CA VAL A 125 2.04 4.07 21.94
C VAL A 125 0.64 4.70 22.15
N GLN A 126 0.56 5.97 22.60
CA GLN A 126 -0.73 6.67 22.69
C GLN A 126 -1.34 6.92 21.31
N SER A 127 -0.53 7.25 20.30
CA SER A 127 -0.98 7.39 18.92
C SER A 127 -1.52 6.06 18.38
N MET A 128 -0.80 4.95 18.59
CA MET A 128 -1.27 3.60 18.24
C MET A 128 -2.61 3.26 18.89
N ARG A 129 -2.75 3.58 20.18
CA ARG A 129 -4.02 3.37 20.91
C ARG A 129 -5.16 4.15 20.28
N ALA A 130 -4.96 5.42 19.99
CA ALA A 130 -5.97 6.28 19.37
C ALA A 130 -6.34 5.78 17.97
N ALA A 131 -5.34 5.40 17.16
CA ALA A 131 -5.55 4.83 15.84
C ALA A 131 -6.32 3.50 15.88
N ALA A 132 -5.99 2.61 16.81
CA ALA A 132 -6.71 1.34 17.00
C ALA A 132 -8.17 1.57 17.40
N GLN A 133 -8.44 2.54 18.28
CA GLN A 133 -9.80 2.93 18.65
C GLN A 133 -10.58 3.47 17.43
N GLN A 134 -9.98 4.33 16.63
CA GLN A 134 -10.60 4.90 15.43
C GLN A 134 -10.86 3.83 14.36
N ALA A 135 -9.95 2.87 14.20
CA ALA A 135 -10.10 1.76 13.25
C ALA A 135 -10.96 0.60 13.81
N HIS A 136 -11.48 0.72 15.02
CA HIS A 136 -12.28 -0.31 15.71
C HIS A 136 -11.59 -1.67 15.83
N VAL A 137 -10.26 -1.68 16.04
CA VAL A 137 -9.46 -2.89 16.24
C VAL A 137 -8.86 -2.93 17.64
N GLN A 138 -8.48 -4.13 18.09
CA GLN A 138 -7.81 -4.34 19.37
C GLN A 138 -6.39 -4.87 19.13
N ILE A 139 -5.38 -4.26 19.80
CA ILE A 139 -4.03 -4.84 19.89
C ILE A 139 -4.06 -5.86 21.02
N VAL A 140 -3.95 -7.15 20.69
CA VAL A 140 -4.20 -8.26 21.62
C VAL A 140 -2.95 -8.99 22.07
N THR A 141 -1.83 -8.82 21.38
CA THR A 141 -0.54 -9.43 21.73
C THR A 141 0.60 -8.61 21.14
N GLY A 142 1.83 -8.89 21.57
CA GLY A 142 3.01 -8.23 21.04
C GLY A 142 4.30 -8.76 21.65
N ASP A 143 5.42 -8.21 21.17
CA ASP A 143 6.76 -8.50 21.70
C ASP A 143 7.61 -7.22 21.69
N THR A 144 8.68 -7.18 22.49
CA THR A 144 9.59 -6.05 22.53
C THR A 144 11.03 -6.55 22.64
N LYS A 145 11.89 -6.03 21.77
CA LYS A 145 13.34 -6.23 21.83
C LYS A 145 14.03 -4.87 21.89
N VAL A 146 15.17 -4.84 22.58
CA VAL A 146 16.06 -3.68 22.63
C VAL A 146 17.38 -4.05 21.96
N VAL A 147 17.85 -3.18 21.07
CA VAL A 147 19.15 -3.31 20.41
C VAL A 147 20.09 -2.22 20.91
N ASP A 148 21.41 -2.50 20.80
CA ASP A 148 22.45 -1.56 21.24
C ASP A 148 22.34 -0.23 20.47
N LYS A 149 22.78 0.84 21.11
CA LYS A 149 22.89 2.17 20.52
C LYS A 149 23.69 2.16 19.23
N GLY A 150 23.16 2.77 18.16
CA GLY A 150 23.73 2.78 16.81
C GLY A 150 23.49 1.51 15.99
N LYS A 151 22.62 0.60 16.47
CA LYS A 151 22.23 -0.64 15.77
C LYS A 151 20.78 -0.63 15.29
N GLY A 152 20.03 0.42 15.58
CA GLY A 152 18.67 0.67 15.14
C GLY A 152 18.54 2.05 14.52
N ASP A 153 17.34 2.60 14.59
CA ASP A 153 17.02 3.98 14.20
C ASP A 153 15.93 4.56 15.13
N GLY A 154 16.17 4.38 16.41
CA GLY A 154 15.24 4.72 17.47
C GLY A 154 14.21 3.61 17.69
N ILE A 155 13.32 3.39 16.73
CA ILE A 155 12.24 2.41 16.82
C ILE A 155 11.87 1.85 15.45
N PHE A 156 11.66 0.53 15.40
CA PHE A 156 10.94 -0.15 14.32
C PHE A 156 9.71 -0.84 14.90
N ILE A 157 8.62 -0.83 14.15
CA ILE A 157 7.36 -1.45 14.57
C ILE A 157 6.95 -2.46 13.49
N ASN A 158 6.57 -3.66 13.91
CA ASN A 158 5.88 -4.63 13.05
C ASN A 158 4.50 -4.88 13.62
N THR A 159 3.50 -4.86 12.76
CA THR A 159 2.14 -5.29 13.11
C THR A 159 1.71 -6.44 12.21
N ALA A 160 0.95 -7.36 12.77
CA ALA A 160 0.21 -8.34 11.99
C ALA A 160 -1.26 -8.28 12.37
N GLY A 161 -2.14 -8.49 11.39
CA GLY A 161 -3.57 -8.31 11.57
C GLY A 161 -4.39 -9.51 11.12
N ILE A 162 -5.54 -9.70 11.78
CA ILE A 162 -6.56 -10.67 11.40
C ILE A 162 -7.88 -9.91 11.21
N GLY A 163 -8.53 -10.15 10.06
CA GLY A 163 -9.86 -9.70 9.73
C GLY A 163 -10.79 -10.84 9.33
N ILE A 164 -12.09 -10.59 9.34
CA ILE A 164 -13.10 -11.55 8.88
C ILE A 164 -13.71 -11.05 7.56
N ILE A 165 -13.86 -11.98 6.59
CA ILE A 165 -14.50 -11.72 5.29
C ILE A 165 -15.94 -12.24 5.38
N GLU A 166 -16.91 -11.32 5.32
CA GLU A 166 -18.33 -11.61 5.53
C GLU A 166 -19.15 -11.52 4.23
N HIS A 167 -18.52 -11.80 3.10
CA HIS A 167 -19.12 -11.74 1.75
C HIS A 167 -18.58 -12.86 0.86
N ASP A 168 -19.16 -12.98 -0.35
CA ASP A 168 -18.76 -13.96 -1.35
C ASP A 168 -18.05 -13.34 -2.57
N LEU A 169 -17.72 -12.04 -2.54
CA LEU A 169 -16.96 -11.39 -3.61
C LEU A 169 -15.54 -11.97 -3.68
N ALA A 170 -15.05 -12.17 -4.89
CA ALA A 170 -13.66 -12.56 -5.15
C ALA A 170 -12.81 -11.30 -5.38
N ILE A 171 -12.41 -10.64 -4.29
CA ILE A 171 -11.60 -9.43 -4.33
C ILE A 171 -10.12 -9.84 -4.38
N SER A 172 -9.51 -9.73 -5.56
CA SER A 172 -8.08 -10.02 -5.76
C SER A 172 -7.57 -9.40 -7.06
N PRO A 173 -6.27 -9.15 -7.21
CA PRO A 173 -5.70 -8.69 -8.48
C PRO A 173 -6.06 -9.59 -9.67
N LYS A 174 -6.19 -10.90 -9.47
CA LYS A 174 -6.57 -11.88 -10.53
C LYS A 174 -8.03 -11.78 -10.96
N SER A 175 -8.88 -11.15 -10.17
CA SER A 175 -10.32 -11.00 -10.49
C SER A 175 -10.59 -9.80 -11.41
N VAL A 176 -9.59 -8.96 -11.66
CA VAL A 176 -9.70 -7.81 -12.57
C VAL A 176 -9.91 -8.29 -14.01
N ARG A 177 -10.87 -7.70 -14.70
CA ARG A 177 -11.26 -8.10 -16.05
C ARG A 177 -11.52 -6.93 -16.99
N PRO A 178 -11.41 -7.12 -18.30
CA PRO A 178 -11.74 -6.09 -19.28
C PRO A 178 -13.15 -5.56 -19.08
N GLY A 179 -13.29 -4.24 -19.14
CA GLY A 179 -14.54 -3.52 -18.88
C GLY A 179 -14.60 -2.88 -17.49
N ASP A 180 -13.84 -3.34 -16.52
CA ASP A 180 -13.81 -2.75 -15.18
C ASP A 180 -13.45 -1.27 -15.24
N LEU A 181 -14.08 -0.50 -14.37
CA LEU A 181 -13.79 0.91 -14.14
C LEU A 181 -12.95 1.07 -12.87
N ILE A 182 -12.05 2.05 -12.89
CA ILE A 182 -11.07 2.26 -11.82
C ILE A 182 -11.42 3.53 -11.08
N LEU A 183 -11.83 3.38 -9.82
CA LEU A 183 -12.14 4.48 -8.92
C LEU A 183 -10.97 4.71 -7.97
N LEU A 184 -10.64 5.98 -7.74
CA LEU A 184 -9.66 6.45 -6.76
C LEU A 184 -10.40 7.20 -5.66
N ASN A 185 -10.12 6.91 -4.39
CA ASN A 185 -10.84 7.48 -3.25
C ASN A 185 -10.41 8.90 -2.85
N GLY A 186 -9.48 9.54 -3.55
CA GLY A 186 -9.05 10.91 -3.23
C GLY A 186 -7.81 11.36 -4.00
N ASP A 187 -7.14 12.39 -3.49
CA ASP A 187 -5.91 12.94 -4.03
C ASP A 187 -4.70 12.04 -3.79
N VAL A 188 -3.62 12.19 -4.57
CA VAL A 188 -2.41 11.39 -4.42
C VAL A 188 -1.19 12.25 -4.08
N GLY A 189 -0.18 11.61 -3.44
CA GLY A 189 1.15 12.15 -3.20
C GLY A 189 1.36 12.84 -1.85
N ARG A 190 0.32 13.05 -1.04
CA ARG A 190 0.44 13.81 0.21
C ARG A 190 1.35 13.17 1.24
N HIS A 191 1.25 11.86 1.45
CA HIS A 191 2.07 11.19 2.48
C HIS A 191 3.55 11.34 2.18
N GLY A 192 3.98 10.90 1.01
CA GLY A 192 5.39 10.95 0.65
C GLY A 192 5.95 12.38 0.68
N ILE A 193 5.19 13.36 0.20
CA ILE A 193 5.61 14.77 0.25
C ILE A 193 5.66 15.30 1.68
N ALA A 194 4.71 14.96 2.56
CA ALA A 194 4.75 15.35 3.98
C ALA A 194 6.03 14.86 4.67
N ILE A 195 6.47 13.64 4.38
CA ILE A 195 7.72 13.09 4.90
C ILE A 195 8.94 13.82 4.31
N MET A 196 8.98 13.97 2.97
CA MET A 196 10.12 14.58 2.28
C MET A 196 10.29 16.05 2.64
N ALA A 197 9.20 16.79 2.79
CA ALA A 197 9.25 18.18 3.23
C ALA A 197 9.99 18.35 4.56
N VAL A 198 9.71 17.47 5.53
CA VAL A 198 10.41 17.51 6.83
C VAL A 198 11.87 17.10 6.69
N ARG A 199 12.19 16.06 5.87
CA ARG A 199 13.57 15.59 5.66
C ARG A 199 14.45 16.63 5.01
N GLU A 200 13.94 17.28 3.96
CA GLU A 200 14.69 18.26 3.18
C GLU A 200 14.60 19.67 3.77
N GLY A 201 13.92 19.83 4.90
CA GLY A 201 13.74 21.13 5.54
C GLY A 201 12.95 22.12 4.69
N LEU A 202 12.07 21.64 3.83
CA LEU A 202 11.21 22.48 3.01
C LEU A 202 10.10 23.08 3.87
N SER A 203 9.89 24.37 3.74
CA SER A 203 8.76 25.08 4.36
C SER A 203 7.85 25.63 3.26
N PHE A 204 6.59 25.25 3.31
CA PHE A 204 5.52 25.77 2.45
C PHE A 204 4.68 26.79 3.22
N GLU A 205 3.87 27.58 2.52
CA GLU A 205 2.93 28.54 3.16
C GLU A 205 1.95 27.83 4.11
N SER A 206 1.56 26.61 3.78
CA SER A 206 0.81 25.69 4.65
C SER A 206 1.50 24.34 4.73
N ALA A 207 1.44 23.67 5.89
CA ALA A 207 1.99 22.33 6.02
C ALA A 207 1.19 21.35 5.15
N ILE A 208 1.90 20.56 4.30
CA ILE A 208 1.31 19.41 3.60
C ILE A 208 1.20 18.28 4.62
N GLU A 209 -0.02 17.90 4.95
CA GLU A 209 -0.28 16.81 5.90
C GLU A 209 -0.44 15.48 5.15
N SER A 210 0.13 14.42 5.74
CA SER A 210 -0.08 13.05 5.28
C SER A 210 -1.57 12.71 5.21
N ASP A 211 -1.93 11.90 4.21
CA ASP A 211 -3.27 11.31 4.04
C ASP A 211 -3.52 10.08 4.93
N CYS A 212 -2.61 9.75 5.85
CA CYS A 212 -2.67 8.59 6.73
C CYS A 212 -4.03 8.45 7.44
N ALA A 213 -4.81 7.45 7.05
CA ALA A 213 -6.19 7.25 7.51
C ALA A 213 -6.62 5.76 7.39
N PRO A 214 -7.57 5.29 8.24
CA PRO A 214 -8.13 3.95 8.12
C PRO A 214 -9.14 3.88 6.96
N LEU A 215 -9.06 2.83 6.15
CA LEU A 215 -9.89 2.62 4.95
C LEU A 215 -11.00 1.58 5.14
N ALA A 216 -11.01 0.85 6.25
CA ALA A 216 -11.94 -0.26 6.45
C ALA A 216 -13.41 0.16 6.35
N GLU A 217 -13.80 1.31 6.92
CA GLU A 217 -15.19 1.75 6.91
C GLU A 217 -15.73 2.00 5.50
N VAL A 218 -14.97 2.70 4.66
CA VAL A 218 -15.39 2.99 3.28
C VAL A 218 -15.47 1.72 2.45
N VAL A 219 -14.53 0.79 2.61
CA VAL A 219 -14.54 -0.50 1.91
C VAL A 219 -15.75 -1.34 2.32
N LEU A 220 -16.01 -1.46 3.62
CA LEU A 220 -17.17 -2.22 4.11
C LEU A 220 -18.49 -1.62 3.62
N LYS A 221 -18.61 -0.29 3.51
CA LYS A 221 -19.80 0.35 2.94
C LYS A 221 -20.01 0.05 1.46
N LEU A 222 -18.94 -0.05 0.66
CA LEU A 222 -19.04 -0.50 -0.73
C LEU A 222 -19.58 -1.95 -0.80
N ILE A 223 -19.07 -2.83 0.05
CA ILE A 223 -19.50 -4.23 0.12
C ILE A 223 -20.95 -4.34 0.59
N GLU A 224 -21.34 -3.65 1.66
CA GLU A 224 -22.70 -3.60 2.20
C GLU A 224 -23.72 -3.07 1.19
N ALA A 225 -23.30 -2.12 0.33
CA ALA A 225 -24.11 -1.59 -0.76
C ALA A 225 -24.26 -2.58 -1.92
N GLY A 226 -23.60 -3.74 -1.88
CA GLY A 226 -23.64 -4.74 -2.94
C GLY A 226 -22.94 -4.31 -4.22
N ILE A 227 -21.89 -3.48 -4.12
CA ILE A 227 -21.04 -3.14 -5.27
C ILE A 227 -20.24 -4.37 -5.69
N GLU A 228 -20.24 -4.69 -6.99
CA GLU A 228 -19.42 -5.76 -7.57
C GLU A 228 -17.97 -5.28 -7.66
N LEU A 229 -17.19 -5.61 -6.61
CA LEU A 229 -15.76 -5.29 -6.51
C LEU A 229 -14.92 -6.46 -7.00
N HIS A 230 -13.96 -6.19 -7.89
CA HIS A 230 -13.04 -7.19 -8.42
C HIS A 230 -11.66 -7.09 -7.77
N CYS A 231 -11.17 -5.88 -7.49
CA CYS A 231 -9.92 -5.66 -6.79
C CYS A 231 -9.99 -4.36 -5.99
N LEU A 232 -9.39 -4.38 -4.83
CA LEU A 232 -9.06 -3.22 -4.01
C LEU A 232 -7.55 -3.24 -3.78
N ARG A 233 -6.89 -2.10 -3.82
CA ARG A 233 -5.46 -1.99 -3.54
C ARG A 233 -5.13 -0.62 -3.01
N ASP A 234 -4.41 -0.56 -1.91
CA ASP A 234 -3.89 0.71 -1.41
C ASP A 234 -2.69 1.21 -2.24
N LEU A 235 -2.37 2.49 -2.09
CA LEU A 235 -1.40 3.17 -2.95
C LEU A 235 -0.14 3.54 -2.17
N THR A 236 0.39 2.60 -1.39
CA THR A 236 1.56 2.79 -0.55
C THR A 236 2.85 2.96 -1.36
N ARG A 237 3.90 2.23 -1.10
CA ARG A 237 5.19 2.36 -1.78
C ARG A 237 5.10 2.17 -3.30
N GLY A 238 5.69 3.13 -4.03
CA GLY A 238 5.62 3.17 -5.49
C GLY A 238 4.35 3.81 -6.03
N GLY A 239 3.41 4.21 -5.15
CA GLY A 239 2.22 4.98 -5.44
C GLY A 239 1.25 4.31 -6.44
N LEU A 240 0.43 5.12 -7.07
CA LEU A 240 -0.56 4.68 -8.07
C LEU A 240 0.09 3.94 -9.24
N ALA A 241 1.23 4.41 -9.73
CA ALA A 241 1.89 3.86 -10.90
C ALA A 241 2.36 2.41 -10.68
N SER A 242 3.05 2.12 -9.56
CA SER A 242 3.50 0.76 -9.26
C SER A 242 2.32 -0.18 -9.03
N THR A 243 1.33 0.26 -8.25
CA THR A 243 0.11 -0.50 -7.96
C THR A 243 -0.63 -0.93 -9.23
N LEU A 244 -0.85 -0.01 -10.17
CA LEU A 244 -1.50 -0.32 -11.45
C LEU A 244 -0.71 -1.35 -12.28
N ASN A 245 0.63 -1.22 -12.31
CA ASN A 245 1.50 -2.16 -13.01
C ASN A 245 1.46 -3.56 -12.42
N GLU A 246 1.47 -3.69 -11.09
CA GLU A 246 1.34 -4.97 -10.39
C GLU A 246 0.04 -5.68 -10.76
N ILE A 247 -1.07 -4.94 -10.73
CA ILE A 247 -2.39 -5.47 -11.06
C ILE A 247 -2.46 -5.85 -12.54
N ALA A 248 -2.00 -4.98 -13.47
CA ALA A 248 -2.01 -5.26 -14.90
C ALA A 248 -1.22 -6.53 -15.24
N GLN A 249 -0.04 -6.70 -14.62
CA GLN A 249 0.80 -7.88 -14.80
C GLN A 249 0.18 -9.14 -14.19
N THR A 250 -0.45 -9.04 -13.01
CA THR A 250 -1.08 -10.18 -12.33
C THR A 250 -2.34 -10.64 -13.06
N ALA A 251 -3.21 -9.72 -13.45
CA ALA A 251 -4.45 -9.98 -14.18
C ALA A 251 -4.24 -10.25 -15.68
N GLN A 252 -3.05 -9.95 -16.23
CA GLN A 252 -2.76 -10.02 -17.67
C GLN A 252 -3.72 -9.19 -18.51
N VAL A 253 -3.96 -7.95 -18.11
CA VAL A 253 -4.85 -6.96 -18.75
C VAL A 253 -4.10 -5.69 -19.12
N HIS A 254 -4.74 -4.84 -19.92
CA HIS A 254 -4.28 -3.48 -20.18
C HIS A 254 -5.08 -2.50 -19.31
N ILE A 255 -4.40 -1.69 -18.55
CA ILE A 255 -5.00 -0.59 -17.77
C ILE A 255 -4.72 0.73 -18.46
N THR A 256 -5.74 1.55 -18.65
CA THR A 256 -5.60 2.93 -19.15
C THR A 256 -6.18 3.91 -18.15
N ILE A 257 -5.41 4.96 -17.82
CA ILE A 257 -5.84 6.04 -16.94
C ILE A 257 -5.73 7.39 -17.62
N ASP A 258 -6.50 8.36 -17.14
CA ASP A 258 -6.47 9.75 -17.57
C ASP A 258 -5.79 10.59 -16.49
N GLU A 259 -4.65 11.23 -16.83
CA GLU A 259 -3.89 12.07 -15.92
C GLU A 259 -4.73 13.25 -15.39
N SER A 260 -5.65 13.79 -16.21
CA SER A 260 -6.50 14.90 -15.80
C SER A 260 -7.57 14.50 -14.79
N ALA A 261 -7.86 13.20 -14.69
CA ALA A 261 -8.81 12.64 -13.74
C ALA A 261 -8.17 12.24 -12.40
N VAL A 262 -6.83 12.22 -12.30
CA VAL A 262 -6.14 11.92 -11.05
C VAL A 262 -5.97 13.20 -10.23
N PRO A 263 -6.63 13.34 -9.06
CA PRO A 263 -6.50 14.53 -8.24
C PRO A 263 -5.11 14.62 -7.61
N VAL A 264 -4.45 15.74 -7.83
CA VAL A 264 -3.19 16.12 -7.17
C VAL A 264 -3.37 17.56 -6.69
N ARG A 265 -3.15 17.80 -5.40
CA ARG A 265 -3.23 19.15 -4.83
C ARG A 265 -2.11 20.04 -5.39
N GLU A 266 -2.39 21.33 -5.57
CA GLU A 266 -1.41 22.28 -6.14
C GLU A 266 -0.12 22.37 -5.31
N ASP A 267 -0.22 22.34 -3.97
CA ASP A 267 0.93 22.35 -3.07
C ASP A 267 1.78 21.07 -3.20
N VAL A 268 1.13 19.91 -3.36
CA VAL A 268 1.80 18.61 -3.61
C VAL A 268 2.47 18.60 -4.99
N GLN A 269 1.77 19.09 -6.02
CA GLN A 269 2.32 19.20 -7.37
C GLN A 269 3.58 20.09 -7.39
N GLY A 270 3.51 21.28 -6.78
CA GLY A 270 4.65 22.21 -6.70
C GLY A 270 5.82 21.60 -5.92
N ALA A 271 5.56 20.90 -4.82
CA ALA A 271 6.61 20.19 -4.07
C ALA A 271 7.26 19.08 -4.90
N CYS A 272 6.48 18.30 -5.65
CA CYS A 272 7.00 17.28 -6.56
C CYS A 272 7.91 17.90 -7.63
N GLU A 273 7.53 19.02 -8.23
CA GLU A 273 8.35 19.73 -9.22
C GLU A 273 9.69 20.19 -8.65
N ILE A 274 9.69 20.74 -7.44
CA ILE A 274 10.93 21.15 -6.74
C ILE A 274 11.83 19.95 -6.44
N LEU A 275 11.25 18.81 -6.04
CA LEU A 275 11.99 17.60 -5.67
C LEU A 275 12.33 16.70 -6.88
N GLY A 276 11.84 17.00 -8.07
CA GLY A 276 12.01 16.16 -9.25
C GLY A 276 11.25 14.85 -9.17
N LEU A 277 10.09 14.81 -8.49
CA LEU A 277 9.24 13.65 -8.29
C LEU A 277 8.00 13.72 -9.20
N ASP A 278 7.46 12.56 -9.56
CA ASP A 278 6.15 12.45 -10.21
C ASP A 278 5.13 12.00 -9.14
N PRO A 279 4.05 12.78 -8.89
CA PRO A 279 3.03 12.44 -7.87
C PRO A 279 2.44 11.04 -7.99
N LEU A 280 2.39 10.48 -9.20
CA LEU A 280 1.87 9.15 -9.46
C LEU A 280 2.70 8.02 -8.82
N TYR A 281 3.98 8.29 -8.50
CA TYR A 281 4.89 7.34 -7.85
C TYR A 281 5.08 7.61 -6.36
N VAL A 282 4.51 8.71 -5.86
CA VAL A 282 4.62 9.10 -4.46
C VAL A 282 3.68 8.25 -3.60
N ALA A 283 4.19 7.75 -2.47
CA ALA A 283 3.43 6.91 -1.54
C ALA A 283 2.27 7.65 -0.87
N ASN A 284 1.20 6.91 -0.59
CA ASN A 284 0.01 7.34 0.13
C ASN A 284 -0.28 6.33 1.25
N GLU A 285 -0.93 6.76 2.33
CA GLU A 285 -1.22 5.91 3.50
C GLU A 285 -2.72 5.91 3.90
N GLY A 286 -3.55 6.53 3.05
CA GLY A 286 -5.00 6.59 3.18
C GLY A 286 -5.69 6.65 1.82
N ARG A 287 -5.02 6.13 0.77
CA ARG A 287 -5.57 6.08 -0.59
C ARG A 287 -5.57 4.68 -1.13
N PHE A 288 -6.63 4.36 -1.87
CA PHE A 288 -6.77 3.10 -2.58
C PHE A 288 -7.47 3.28 -3.91
N ILE A 289 -7.31 2.31 -4.78
CA ILE A 289 -8.09 2.16 -6.01
C ILE A 289 -9.02 0.95 -5.87
N ALA A 290 -10.20 1.10 -6.47
CA ALA A 290 -11.20 0.05 -6.59
C ALA A 290 -11.47 -0.26 -8.06
N PHE A 291 -11.38 -1.53 -8.43
CA PHE A 291 -11.81 -2.06 -9.72
C PHE A 291 -13.25 -2.55 -9.57
N VAL A 292 -14.16 -1.91 -10.26
CA VAL A 292 -15.60 -2.16 -10.10
C VAL A 292 -16.24 -2.50 -11.44
N ALA A 293 -17.29 -3.32 -11.38
CA ALA A 293 -18.11 -3.58 -12.55
C ALA A 293 -18.75 -2.27 -13.09
N PRO A 294 -18.82 -2.05 -14.40
CA PRO A 294 -19.27 -0.78 -14.97
C PRO A 294 -20.65 -0.32 -14.49
N GLN A 295 -21.59 -1.26 -14.27
CA GLN A 295 -22.93 -0.97 -13.80
C GLN A 295 -22.99 -0.42 -12.37
N ASP A 296 -21.97 -0.65 -11.56
CA ASP A 296 -21.90 -0.23 -10.16
C ASP A 296 -21.03 1.02 -9.95
N ALA A 297 -20.30 1.47 -10.97
CA ALA A 297 -19.27 2.49 -10.83
C ALA A 297 -19.82 3.85 -10.33
N GLU A 298 -20.98 4.30 -10.83
CA GLU A 298 -21.59 5.55 -10.38
C GLU A 298 -22.00 5.48 -8.92
N ARG A 299 -22.69 4.41 -8.51
CA ARG A 299 -23.10 4.17 -7.13
C ARG A 299 -21.89 4.02 -6.19
N ALA A 300 -20.84 3.32 -6.62
CA ALA A 300 -19.60 3.20 -5.86
C ALA A 300 -18.93 4.57 -5.68
N LEU A 301 -18.88 5.39 -6.74
CA LEU A 301 -18.30 6.72 -6.69
C LEU A 301 -19.08 7.65 -5.77
N GLU A 302 -20.42 7.58 -5.75
CA GLU A 302 -21.25 8.31 -4.79
C GLU A 302 -20.90 7.94 -3.34
N ILE A 303 -20.73 6.66 -3.06
CA ILE A 303 -20.31 6.20 -1.72
C ILE A 303 -18.93 6.74 -1.37
N LEU A 304 -17.94 6.62 -2.26
CA LEU A 304 -16.59 7.14 -2.03
C LEU A 304 -16.61 8.64 -1.73
N ARG A 305 -17.44 9.40 -2.41
CA ARG A 305 -17.59 10.85 -2.22
C ARG A 305 -18.17 11.24 -0.87
N THR A 306 -18.84 10.34 -0.17
CA THR A 306 -19.26 10.60 1.23
C THR A 306 -18.08 10.63 2.20
N PHE A 307 -16.93 10.03 1.83
CA PHE A 307 -15.69 10.03 2.62
C PHE A 307 -14.66 11.05 2.11
N SER A 308 -14.62 11.27 0.79
CA SER A 308 -13.72 12.23 0.16
C SER A 308 -14.37 12.82 -1.08
N SER A 309 -14.60 14.14 -1.07
CA SER A 309 -15.18 14.86 -2.23
C SER A 309 -14.30 14.77 -3.49
N GLU A 310 -13.02 14.42 -3.35
CA GLU A 310 -12.06 14.28 -4.44
C GLU A 310 -12.09 12.88 -5.09
N ALA A 311 -12.92 11.95 -4.56
CA ALA A 311 -13.05 10.62 -5.16
C ALA A 311 -13.54 10.72 -6.62
N THR A 312 -12.90 9.97 -7.51
CA THR A 312 -13.10 10.08 -8.95
C THR A 312 -12.87 8.78 -9.71
N LEU A 313 -13.42 8.71 -10.92
CA LEU A 313 -13.12 7.69 -11.92
C LEU A 313 -11.85 8.10 -12.68
N ILE A 314 -10.79 7.32 -12.56
CA ILE A 314 -9.50 7.64 -13.17
C ILE A 314 -9.19 6.86 -14.45
N GLY A 315 -9.91 5.76 -14.73
CA GLY A 315 -9.58 4.93 -15.87
C GLY A 315 -10.42 3.66 -15.98
N ARG A 316 -9.96 2.76 -16.84
CA ARG A 316 -10.64 1.50 -17.16
C ARG A 316 -9.68 0.41 -17.57
N VAL A 317 -10.19 -0.82 -17.57
CA VAL A 317 -9.47 -2.03 -17.96
C VAL A 317 -9.85 -2.43 -19.39
N LEU A 318 -8.86 -2.74 -20.21
CA LEU A 318 -8.97 -3.23 -21.58
C LEU A 318 -8.33 -4.64 -21.68
N ALA A 319 -8.71 -5.39 -22.71
CA ALA A 319 -8.19 -6.75 -22.89
C ALA A 319 -6.72 -6.75 -23.36
N GLU A 320 -6.34 -5.85 -24.25
CA GLU A 320 -5.04 -5.85 -24.93
C GLU A 320 -4.45 -4.42 -25.05
N PRO A 321 -3.14 -4.28 -25.06
CA PRO A 321 -2.11 -5.34 -24.85
C PRO A 321 -2.00 -5.76 -23.38
N ARG A 322 -1.67 -7.04 -23.12
CA ARG A 322 -1.63 -7.60 -21.76
C ARG A 322 -0.45 -7.12 -20.91
N GLY A 323 -0.69 -6.93 -19.62
CA GLY A 323 0.35 -6.55 -18.65
C GLY A 323 0.89 -5.14 -18.85
N LEU A 324 0.10 -4.24 -19.46
CA LEU A 324 0.52 -2.87 -19.78
C LEU A 324 -0.35 -1.85 -19.05
N VAL A 325 0.28 -0.77 -18.61
CA VAL A 325 -0.41 0.44 -18.13
C VAL A 325 -0.08 1.61 -19.05
N THR A 326 -1.12 2.30 -19.52
CA THR A 326 -0.98 3.54 -20.29
C THR A 326 -1.68 4.69 -19.59
N LEU A 327 -1.11 5.88 -19.77
CA LEU A 327 -1.65 7.13 -19.26
C LEU A 327 -1.91 8.07 -20.42
N THR A 328 -3.11 8.63 -20.49
CA THR A 328 -3.44 9.74 -21.38
C THR A 328 -3.09 11.03 -20.65
N SER A 329 -2.12 11.77 -21.15
CA SER A 329 -1.68 13.03 -20.55
C SER A 329 -2.74 14.15 -20.70
N ARG A 330 -2.60 15.21 -19.92
CA ARG A 330 -3.47 16.41 -19.97
C ARG A 330 -3.55 17.07 -21.36
N ILE A 331 -2.56 16.84 -22.22
CA ILE A 331 -2.55 17.30 -23.61
C ILE A 331 -3.02 16.24 -24.62
N GLY A 332 -3.57 15.10 -24.15
CA GLY A 332 -4.15 14.05 -24.98
C GLY A 332 -3.14 13.05 -25.58
N VAL A 333 -1.85 13.11 -25.20
CA VAL A 333 -0.84 12.16 -25.65
C VAL A 333 -0.82 10.93 -24.75
N GLN A 334 -0.83 9.74 -25.33
CA GLN A 334 -0.68 8.49 -24.57
C GLN A 334 0.79 8.16 -24.36
N ARG A 335 1.13 7.77 -23.13
CA ARG A 335 2.46 7.24 -22.77
C ARG A 335 2.31 5.97 -21.95
N ILE A 336 3.31 5.13 -21.97
CA ILE A 336 3.41 3.99 -21.03
C ILE A 336 3.68 4.57 -19.65
N LEU A 337 2.93 4.10 -18.65
CA LEU A 337 3.22 4.33 -17.24
C LEU A 337 3.95 3.09 -16.72
N ASP A 338 5.27 3.16 -16.65
CA ASP A 338 6.11 2.02 -16.25
C ASP A 338 6.24 1.92 -14.73
N MET A 339 6.63 0.75 -14.24
CA MET A 339 6.97 0.56 -12.84
C MET A 339 8.21 1.37 -12.46
N LEU A 340 8.23 1.91 -11.23
CA LEU A 340 9.33 2.68 -10.69
C LEU A 340 10.68 1.97 -10.87
N SER A 341 11.64 2.66 -11.46
CA SER A 341 13.02 2.21 -11.59
C SER A 341 13.90 3.00 -10.62
N GLY A 342 14.54 2.31 -9.67
CA GLY A 342 15.35 2.95 -8.63
C GLY A 342 14.53 3.27 -7.37
N GLU A 343 15.13 4.06 -6.48
CA GLU A 343 14.52 4.50 -5.23
C GLU A 343 14.27 6.01 -5.31
N GLN A 344 13.03 6.43 -5.11
CA GLN A 344 12.70 7.85 -5.04
C GLN A 344 12.45 8.31 -3.59
N LEU A 345 11.84 7.47 -2.77
CA LEU A 345 11.37 7.83 -1.43
C LEU A 345 11.75 6.75 -0.40
N PRO A 346 13.02 6.70 0.07
CA PRO A 346 13.42 5.71 1.06
C PRO A 346 12.78 5.95 2.41
N ARG A 347 12.41 4.86 3.10
CA ARG A 347 11.93 4.88 4.48
C ARG A 347 10.75 5.83 4.66
N ILE A 348 9.73 5.65 3.84
CA ILE A 348 8.55 6.50 3.81
C ILE A 348 7.44 5.97 4.76
N CYS A 349 7.45 4.67 5.00
CA CYS A 349 6.50 3.97 5.89
C CYS A 349 7.20 3.00 6.85
#